data_595746a42e63cd673949e18ef146fffe
#
_entry.id   595746a42e63cd673949e18ef146fffe
#
_cell.length_a   1.000
_cell.length_b   1.000
_cell.length_c   1.000
_cell.angle_alpha   90.00
_cell.angle_beta   90.00
_cell.angle_gamma   90.00
#
_symmetry.space_group_name_H-M   'P 1'
#
loop_
_entity.id
_entity.type
_entity.pdbx_description
1 polymer ?
#
loop_
_entity_poly.entity_id
_entity_poly.type
_entity_poly.pdbx_seq_one_letter_code
_entity_poly.pdbx_strand_id
1 'polypeptide(L)' 'NLEFQEVIDRLYPKEYECSQKIRELIQSQYGHTVTEEEVAYLALHIKRIRME' A
#
# COMPACT_ATOMS: atom_id res chain seq x y z
N ASN A 1 -6.07 -17.43 -9.43
CA ASN A 1 -4.78 -16.77 -9.18
C ASN A 1 -4.99 -15.35 -8.70
N LEU A 2 -4.45 -15.05 -7.52
CA LEU A 2 -4.57 -13.73 -6.94
C LEU A 2 -3.43 -12.82 -7.42
N GLU A 3 -3.77 -11.57 -7.68
CA GLU A 3 -2.77 -10.56 -7.94
C GLU A 3 -1.97 -10.28 -6.66
N PHE A 4 -0.74 -9.78 -6.83
CA PHE A 4 0.13 -9.48 -5.70
C PHE A 4 -0.56 -8.54 -4.69
N GLN A 5 -1.19 -7.48 -5.17
CA GLN A 5 -1.85 -6.52 -4.30
C GLN A 5 -3.02 -7.15 -3.54
N GLU A 6 -3.72 -8.11 -4.14
CA GLU A 6 -4.80 -8.79 -3.46
C GLU A 6 -4.29 -9.64 -2.30
N VAL A 7 -3.17 -10.30 -2.52
CA VAL A 7 -2.55 -11.11 -1.46
C VAL A 7 -2.13 -10.23 -0.30
N ILE A 8 -1.51 -9.10 -0.59
CA ILE A 8 -1.03 -8.19 0.45
C ILE A 8 -2.21 -7.59 1.22
N ASP A 9 -3.28 -7.22 0.51
CA ASP A 9 -4.48 -6.70 1.17
C ASP A 9 -5.06 -7.71 2.15
N ARG A 10 -5.08 -8.98 1.77
CA ARG A 10 -5.61 -10.04 2.64
C ARG A 10 -4.72 -10.32 3.83
N LEU A 11 -3.42 -10.31 3.63
CA LEU A 11 -2.47 -10.61 4.70
C LEU A 11 -2.28 -9.43 5.65
N TYR A 12 -2.28 -8.21 5.13
CA TYR A 12 -1.98 -7.02 5.91
C TYR A 12 -2.98 -5.91 5.61
N PRO A 13 -4.26 -6.12 5.99
CA PRO A 13 -5.32 -5.18 5.61
C PRO A 13 -5.13 -3.78 6.20
N LYS A 14 -4.63 -3.67 7.42
CA LYS A 14 -4.43 -2.37 8.03
C LYS A 14 -3.30 -1.59 7.36
N GLU A 15 -2.22 -2.30 7.06
CA GLU A 15 -1.09 -1.69 6.38
C GLU A 15 -1.48 -1.30 4.96
N TYR A 16 -2.28 -2.13 4.31
CA TYR A 16 -2.73 -1.83 2.95
C TYR A 16 -3.62 -0.59 2.93
N GLU A 17 -4.52 -0.50 3.90
CA GLU A 17 -5.39 0.68 4.02
C GLU A 17 -4.56 1.94 4.24
N CYS A 18 -3.55 1.87 5.10
CA CYS A 18 -2.66 2.99 5.35
C CYS A 18 -1.93 3.41 4.08
N SER A 19 -1.44 2.44 3.32
CA SER A 19 -0.71 2.75 2.10
C SER A 19 -1.64 3.37 1.04
N GLN A 20 -2.92 2.99 1.02
CA GLN A 20 -3.86 3.61 0.10
C GLN A 20 -4.09 5.09 0.44
N LYS A 21 -4.11 5.42 1.73
CA LYS A 21 -4.22 6.81 2.15
C LYS A 21 -3.00 7.62 1.72
N ILE A 22 -1.83 7.03 1.82
CA ILE A 22 -0.60 7.68 1.36
C ILE A 22 -0.68 7.90 -0.16
N ARG A 23 -1.18 6.91 -0.90
CA ARG A 23 -1.36 7.07 -2.35
C ARG A 23 -2.24 8.27 -2.67
N GLU A 24 -3.37 8.39 -1.97
CA GLU A 24 -4.29 9.50 -2.20
C GLU A 24 -3.62 10.83 -1.92
N LEU A 25 -2.82 10.89 -0.89
CA LEU A 25 -2.10 12.10 -0.54
C LEU A 25 -1.10 12.49 -1.65
N ILE A 26 -0.34 11.51 -2.13
CA ILE A 26 0.63 11.74 -3.20
C ILE A 26 -0.07 12.21 -4.47
N GLN A 27 -1.18 11.58 -4.82
CA GLN A 27 -1.91 11.96 -6.03
C GLN A 27 -2.50 13.37 -5.91
N SER A 28 -3.06 13.70 -4.74
CA SER A 28 -3.72 15.00 -4.58
C SER A 28 -2.72 16.14 -4.46
N GLN A 29 -1.57 15.91 -3.84
CA GLN A 29 -0.61 17.00 -3.59
C GLN A 29 0.44 17.13 -4.67
N TYR A 30 0.84 16.03 -5.29
CA TYR A 30 1.92 16.04 -6.27
C TYR A 30 1.47 15.64 -7.67
N GLY A 31 0.22 15.21 -7.82
CA GLY A 31 -0.29 14.77 -9.10
C GLY A 31 0.39 13.52 -9.63
N HIS A 32 1.04 12.77 -8.77
CA HIS A 32 1.76 11.56 -9.17
C HIS A 32 0.88 10.33 -9.00
N THR A 33 0.77 9.52 -10.05
CA THR A 33 -0.03 8.31 -10.02
C THR A 33 0.78 7.17 -9.40
N VAL A 34 0.19 6.53 -8.40
CA VAL A 34 0.80 5.38 -7.72
C VAL A 34 0.01 4.14 -8.11
N THR A 35 0.70 3.12 -8.61
CA THR A 35 0.03 1.89 -9.05
C THR A 35 -0.38 1.03 -7.87
N GLU A 36 -1.28 0.07 -8.14
CA GLU A 36 -1.72 -0.87 -7.11
C GLU A 36 -0.54 -1.69 -6.56
N GLU A 37 0.38 -2.07 -7.42
CA GLU A 37 1.55 -2.81 -6.98
C GLU A 37 2.43 -1.98 -6.06
N GLU A 38 2.58 -0.71 -6.36
CA GLU A 38 3.35 0.19 -5.50
C GLU A 38 2.69 0.36 -4.14
N VAL A 39 1.36 0.40 -4.12
CA VAL A 39 0.62 0.44 -2.85
C VAL A 39 0.92 -0.80 -2.02
N ALA A 40 0.96 -1.97 -2.66
CA ALA A 40 1.27 -3.21 -1.96
C ALA A 40 2.70 -3.22 -1.42
N TYR A 41 3.65 -2.75 -2.21
CA TYR A 41 5.03 -2.62 -1.72
C TYR A 41 5.12 -1.68 -0.53
N LEU A 42 4.40 -0.57 -0.60
CA LEU A 42 4.38 0.37 0.50
C LEU A 42 3.78 -0.26 1.76
N ALA A 43 2.74 -1.07 1.59
CA ALA A 43 2.13 -1.78 2.73
C ALA A 43 3.14 -2.72 3.38
N LEU A 44 3.96 -3.40 2.58
CA LEU A 44 5.00 -4.27 3.12
C LEU A 44 6.04 -3.49 3.91
N HIS A 45 6.41 -2.31 3.44
CA HIS A 45 7.32 -1.45 4.18
C HIS A 45 6.72 -1.03 5.51
N ILE A 46 5.45 -0.66 5.51
CA ILE A 46 4.77 -0.25 6.74
C ILE A 46 4.72 -1.41 7.72
N LYS A 47 4.37 -2.59 7.24
CA LYS A 47 4.34 -3.79 8.07
C LYS A 47 5.70 -4.06 8.71
N ARG A 48 6.76 -3.91 7.91
CA ARG A 48 8.11 -4.17 8.38
C ARG A 48 8.52 -3.22 9.50
N ILE A 49 8.14 -1.95 9.36
CA ILE A 49 8.45 -0.95 10.38
C ILE A 49 7.70 -1.24 11.66
N ARG A 50 6.44 -1.64 11.55
CA ARG A 50 5.58 -1.85 12.72
C ARG A 50 5.86 -3.12 13.46
N MET A 51 6.63 -4.03 12.90
CA MET A 51 6.95 -5.30 13.56
C MET A 51 8.11 -5.22 14.53
N GLU A 52 8.70 -4.09 14.70
CA GLU A 52 9.78 -3.93 15.67
C GLU A 52 9.29 -3.78 17.12
#